data_d3301c97396bfa5130e0d292ee181ce9
#
_entry.id   d3301c97396bfa5130e0d292ee181ce9
#
_cell.length_a   1.000
_cell.length_b   1.000
_cell.length_c   1.000
_cell.angle_alpha   90.00
_cell.angle_beta   90.00
_cell.angle_gamma   90.00
#
_symmetry.space_group_name_H-M   'P 1'
#
loop_
_entity.id
_entity.type
_entity.pdbx_description
1 polymer ?
#
loop_
_entity_poly.entity_id
_entity_poly.type
_entity_poly.pdbx_seq_one_letter_code
_entity_poly.pdbx_strand_id
1 'polypeptide(L)'
;MKLFKITQIAAVSLPIYLTGCATITSSEMQPVSVTTEDGKGASLEKAKCSLRNDKGVWEAESPSFVQVRRSSNDLLVECTKEGYPVGTLRAISRAAGGMFGNIIFGGGIGAIIDHSKGTGYNYPNTLPVKMGQSVVVDRGDKQATPSAKAAE
;
A
#
# COMPACT_ATOMS: atom_id res chain seq x y z
N MET A 1 73.19 12.36 29.89
CA MET A 1 72.07 12.99 30.54
C MET A 1 71.34 13.86 29.53
N LYS A 2 70.32 13.36 28.84
CA LYS A 2 69.30 14.12 28.11
C LYS A 2 68.08 13.22 27.97
N LEU A 3 67.04 13.59 28.69
CA LEU A 3 65.76 12.91 28.66
C LEU A 3 65.09 13.12 27.27
N PHE A 4 64.87 12.04 26.59
CA PHE A 4 64.01 12.04 25.42
C PHE A 4 62.57 11.83 25.87
N LYS A 5 61.75 12.89 25.81
CA LYS A 5 60.34 12.83 26.03
C LYS A 5 59.69 12.26 24.77
N ILE A 6 59.26 11.02 24.85
CA ILE A 6 58.41 10.40 23.80
C ILE A 6 56.99 10.88 24.05
N THR A 7 56.55 11.80 23.18
CA THR A 7 55.16 12.25 23.13
C THR A 7 54.35 11.16 22.45
N GLN A 8 53.60 10.39 23.23
CA GLN A 8 52.60 9.46 22.67
C GLN A 8 51.43 10.26 22.08
N ILE A 9 51.35 10.27 20.77
CA ILE A 9 50.17 10.72 20.04
C ILE A 9 49.14 9.60 20.14
N ALA A 10 48.18 9.73 21.05
CA ALA A 10 47.02 8.88 21.11
C ALA A 10 46.14 9.17 19.89
N ALA A 11 46.22 8.32 18.88
CA ALA A 11 45.29 8.32 17.77
C ALA A 11 43.91 7.85 18.27
N VAL A 12 43.02 8.81 18.55
CA VAL A 12 41.62 8.55 18.84
C VAL A 12 40.98 8.12 17.53
N SER A 13 40.90 6.82 17.32
CA SER A 13 40.08 6.24 16.25
C SER A 13 38.61 6.40 16.63
N LEU A 14 37.97 7.41 16.04
CA LEU A 14 36.56 7.64 16.15
C LEU A 14 35.83 6.56 15.31
N PRO A 15 35.07 5.62 15.91
CA PRO A 15 34.30 4.67 15.15
C PRO A 15 33.15 5.45 14.49
N ILE A 16 33.22 5.60 13.18
CA ILE A 16 32.12 6.09 12.35
C ILE A 16 31.06 5.01 12.38
N TYR A 17 30.05 5.17 13.22
CA TYR A 17 28.84 4.37 13.17
C TYR A 17 28.08 4.76 11.88
N LEU A 18 28.33 4.02 10.81
CA LEU A 18 27.45 4.01 9.65
C LEU A 18 26.16 3.30 10.10
N THR A 19 25.24 4.04 10.69
CA THR A 19 23.87 3.60 10.83
C THR A 19 23.24 3.67 9.43
N GLY A 20 23.51 2.67 8.61
CA GLY A 20 22.82 2.47 7.34
C GLY A 20 21.35 2.23 7.66
N CYS A 21 20.47 3.17 7.30
CA CYS A 21 19.05 2.91 7.20
C CYS A 21 18.81 1.91 6.06
N ALA A 22 19.11 0.65 6.30
CA ALA A 22 18.76 -0.45 5.42
C ALA A 22 17.35 -0.92 5.76
N THR A 23 16.34 -0.08 5.49
CA THR A 23 14.96 -0.51 5.56
C THR A 23 14.22 -0.08 4.29
N ILE A 24 14.67 -0.61 3.16
CA ILE A 24 13.84 -0.70 1.96
C ILE A 24 13.36 -2.16 1.88
N THR A 25 12.75 -2.63 2.95
CA THR A 25 11.88 -3.79 2.90
C THR A 25 10.50 -3.26 2.58
N SER A 26 10.02 -3.56 1.37
CA SER A 26 8.62 -3.28 1.03
C SER A 26 7.74 -3.90 2.12
N SER A 27 7.06 -3.07 2.89
CA SER A 27 6.18 -3.54 3.96
C SER A 27 5.11 -4.46 3.37
N GLU A 28 4.78 -5.55 4.06
CA GLU A 28 3.65 -6.41 3.69
C GLU A 28 2.31 -5.66 3.80
N MET A 29 2.28 -4.59 4.55
CA MET A 29 1.12 -3.72 4.74
C MET A 29 1.22 -2.47 3.89
N GLN A 30 0.09 -1.98 3.41
CA GLN A 30 -0.01 -0.74 2.65
C GLN A 30 -1.13 0.13 3.22
N PRO A 31 -0.87 1.41 3.52
CA PRO A 31 -1.93 2.35 3.86
C PRO A 31 -2.73 2.70 2.60
N VAL A 32 -4.05 2.59 2.68
CA VAL A 32 -4.99 3.04 1.66
C VAL A 32 -5.98 4.01 2.28
N SER A 33 -6.33 5.08 1.56
CA SER A 33 -7.34 6.05 1.98
C SER A 33 -8.69 5.64 1.42
N VAL A 34 -9.67 5.41 2.28
CA VAL A 34 -11.05 5.11 1.88
C VAL A 34 -11.89 6.36 2.06
N THR A 35 -12.57 6.78 1.00
CA THR A 35 -13.53 7.88 1.01
C THR A 35 -14.85 7.41 0.41
N THR A 36 -15.95 8.01 0.84
CA THR A 36 -17.27 7.71 0.30
C THR A 36 -17.94 8.97 -0.25
N GLU A 37 -18.62 8.81 -1.37
CA GLU A 37 -19.36 9.85 -2.05
C GLU A 37 -20.79 9.36 -2.34
N ASP A 38 -21.74 10.28 -2.35
CA ASP A 38 -23.09 9.98 -2.83
C ASP A 38 -23.13 9.85 -4.36
N GLY A 39 -24.28 9.49 -4.93
CA GLY A 39 -24.46 9.37 -6.37
C GLY A 39 -24.27 10.69 -7.14
N LYS A 40 -24.20 11.83 -6.45
CA LYS A 40 -23.99 13.17 -7.01
C LYS A 40 -22.56 13.69 -6.82
N GLY A 41 -21.69 12.91 -6.13
CA GLY A 41 -20.31 13.27 -5.86
C GLY A 41 -20.10 14.08 -4.58
N ALA A 42 -21.13 14.22 -3.73
CA ALA A 42 -20.96 14.83 -2.43
C ALA A 42 -20.27 13.86 -1.46
N SER A 43 -19.28 14.34 -0.72
CA SER A 43 -18.57 13.53 0.28
C SER A 43 -19.52 13.08 1.40
N LEU A 44 -19.44 11.82 1.74
CA LEU A 44 -20.18 11.22 2.85
C LEU A 44 -19.22 10.78 3.94
N GLU A 45 -19.57 11.09 5.17
CA GLU A 45 -18.84 10.66 6.36
C GLU A 45 -19.56 9.50 7.06
N LYS A 46 -18.82 8.77 7.90
CA LYS A 46 -19.37 7.71 8.76
C LYS A 46 -20.08 6.58 7.99
N ALA A 47 -19.58 6.25 6.80
CA ALA A 47 -19.99 5.02 6.14
C ALA A 47 -19.11 3.87 6.63
N LYS A 48 -19.71 2.74 6.97
CA LYS A 48 -19.00 1.53 7.37
C LYS A 48 -18.51 0.81 6.13
N CYS A 49 -17.19 0.64 6.04
CA CYS A 49 -16.54 0.02 4.91
C CYS A 49 -15.81 -1.25 5.33
N SER A 50 -16.00 -2.33 4.57
CA SER A 50 -15.27 -3.57 4.68
C SER A 50 -14.36 -3.72 3.48
N LEU A 51 -13.06 -3.90 3.73
CA LEU A 51 -12.04 -4.14 2.72
C LEU A 51 -11.60 -5.59 2.80
N ARG A 52 -11.53 -6.30 1.68
CA ARG A 52 -11.25 -7.73 1.66
C ARG A 52 -10.35 -8.13 0.51
N ASN A 53 -9.36 -8.97 0.79
CA ASN A 53 -8.61 -9.75 -0.20
C ASN A 53 -8.36 -11.19 0.33
N ASP A 54 -7.50 -11.95 -0.35
CA ASP A 54 -7.12 -13.31 0.06
C ASP A 54 -6.26 -13.38 1.34
N LYS A 55 -5.76 -12.26 1.84
CA LYS A 55 -4.90 -12.17 3.03
C LYS A 55 -5.66 -11.72 4.28
N GLY A 56 -6.88 -11.18 4.13
CA GLY A 56 -7.67 -10.75 5.29
C GLY A 56 -8.85 -9.86 4.95
N VAL A 57 -9.51 -9.45 6.03
CA VAL A 57 -10.62 -8.50 6.01
C VAL A 57 -10.29 -7.38 7.00
N TRP A 58 -10.54 -6.15 6.60
CA TRP A 58 -10.33 -4.95 7.40
C TRP A 58 -11.60 -4.10 7.38
N GLU A 59 -11.96 -3.55 8.52
CA GLU A 59 -13.12 -2.68 8.64
C GLU A 59 -12.68 -1.26 9.00
N ALA A 60 -13.38 -0.29 8.47
CA ALA A 60 -13.12 1.11 8.71
C ALA A 60 -14.38 1.95 8.56
N GLU A 61 -14.39 3.11 9.18
CA GLU A 61 -15.41 4.13 8.98
C GLU A 61 -14.84 5.25 8.13
N SER A 62 -15.45 5.54 6.98
CA SER A 62 -14.95 6.55 6.05
C SER A 62 -15.28 7.99 6.50
N PRO A 63 -14.40 8.99 6.23
CA PRO A 63 -13.09 8.85 5.60
C PRO A 63 -12.04 8.32 6.58
N SER A 64 -11.17 7.39 6.12
CA SER A 64 -10.18 6.77 6.99
C SER A 64 -8.98 6.23 6.20
N PHE A 65 -7.85 6.08 6.90
CA PHE A 65 -6.69 5.33 6.41
C PHE A 65 -6.69 3.93 7.02
N VAL A 66 -6.59 2.93 6.17
CA VAL A 66 -6.60 1.52 6.55
C VAL A 66 -5.30 0.86 6.11
N GLN A 67 -4.67 0.13 7.03
CA GLN A 67 -3.51 -0.70 6.70
C GLN A 67 -3.99 -2.06 6.19
N VAL A 68 -3.89 -2.29 4.89
CA VAL A 68 -4.26 -3.55 4.25
C VAL A 68 -3.03 -4.37 3.90
N ARG A 69 -3.11 -5.69 4.01
CA ARG A 69 -2.05 -6.57 3.57
C ARG A 69 -2.03 -6.65 2.04
N ARG A 70 -0.85 -6.46 1.46
CA ARG A 70 -0.65 -6.53 0.01
C ARG A 70 -0.87 -7.94 -0.50
N SER A 71 -1.41 -8.05 -1.70
CA SER A 71 -1.62 -9.32 -2.39
C SER A 71 -1.56 -9.12 -3.91
N SER A 72 -1.31 -10.21 -4.63
CA SER A 72 -1.50 -10.27 -6.08
C SER A 72 -2.98 -10.22 -6.49
N ASN A 73 -3.89 -10.53 -5.56
CA ASN A 73 -5.33 -10.47 -5.79
C ASN A 73 -5.86 -9.06 -5.52
N ASP A 74 -6.92 -8.70 -6.23
CA ASP A 74 -7.57 -7.40 -6.09
C ASP A 74 -8.16 -7.22 -4.69
N LEU A 75 -8.22 -5.97 -4.24
CA LEU A 75 -8.86 -5.57 -3.00
C LEU A 75 -10.30 -5.16 -3.30
N LEU A 76 -11.25 -5.85 -2.68
CA LEU A 76 -12.67 -5.53 -2.75
C LEU A 76 -13.05 -4.66 -1.56
N VAL A 77 -13.76 -3.58 -1.83
CA VAL A 77 -14.26 -2.65 -0.82
C VAL A 77 -15.77 -2.56 -0.95
N GLU A 78 -16.48 -2.72 0.15
CA GLU A 78 -17.91 -2.56 0.25
C GLU A 78 -18.21 -1.56 1.37
N CYS A 79 -18.96 -0.52 1.06
CA CYS A 79 -19.36 0.51 2.02
C CYS A 79 -20.86 0.57 2.16
N THR A 80 -21.33 0.66 3.39
CA THR A 80 -22.74 0.79 3.77
C THR A 80 -22.96 2.04 4.61
N LYS A 81 -24.08 2.71 4.36
CA LYS A 81 -24.55 3.86 5.14
C LYS A 81 -26.06 3.88 5.13
N GLU A 82 -26.67 4.16 6.29
CA GLU A 82 -28.12 4.27 6.41
C GLU A 82 -28.67 5.33 5.44
N GLY A 83 -29.71 5.00 4.72
CA GLY A 83 -30.36 5.89 3.74
C GLY A 83 -29.67 5.92 2.36
N TYR A 84 -28.63 5.12 2.15
CA TYR A 84 -27.90 5.04 0.87
C TYR A 84 -27.81 3.60 0.39
N PRO A 85 -27.88 3.37 -0.95
CA PRO A 85 -27.58 2.06 -1.49
C PRO A 85 -26.11 1.69 -1.24
N VAL A 86 -25.83 0.40 -1.16
CA VAL A 86 -24.46 -0.11 -0.97
C VAL A 86 -23.54 0.35 -2.10
N GLY A 87 -22.36 0.86 -1.75
CA GLY A 87 -21.30 1.19 -2.70
C GLY A 87 -20.24 0.11 -2.70
N THR A 88 -19.76 -0.28 -3.88
CA THR A 88 -18.68 -1.26 -4.03
C THR A 88 -17.55 -0.70 -4.85
N LEU A 89 -16.32 -1.08 -4.50
CA LEU A 89 -15.12 -0.71 -5.24
C LEU A 89 -14.18 -1.90 -5.35
N ARG A 90 -13.64 -2.11 -6.53
CA ARG A 90 -12.59 -3.09 -6.80
C ARG A 90 -11.28 -2.35 -7.11
N ALA A 91 -10.31 -2.47 -6.24
CA ALA A 91 -8.98 -1.90 -6.42
C ALA A 91 -8.07 -2.96 -7.06
N ILE A 92 -7.60 -2.67 -8.27
CA ILE A 92 -6.76 -3.59 -9.03
C ILE A 92 -5.37 -3.67 -8.41
N SER A 93 -4.93 -4.89 -8.14
CA SER A 93 -3.57 -5.16 -7.70
C SER A 93 -2.60 -5.08 -8.88
N ARG A 94 -1.54 -4.28 -8.75
CA ARG A 94 -0.50 -4.14 -9.76
C ARG A 94 0.88 -4.46 -9.20
N ALA A 95 1.67 -5.16 -9.99
CA ALA A 95 3.07 -5.39 -9.65
C ALA A 95 3.80 -4.06 -9.46
N ALA A 96 4.56 -3.95 -8.38
CA ALA A 96 5.41 -2.80 -8.12
C ALA A 96 6.55 -2.75 -9.15
N GLY A 97 6.87 -1.56 -9.66
CA GLY A 97 7.89 -1.39 -10.70
C GLY A 97 9.28 -1.94 -10.34
N GLY A 98 9.60 -2.06 -9.04
CA GLY A 98 10.84 -2.67 -8.56
C GLY A 98 10.91 -4.20 -8.70
N MET A 99 9.77 -4.89 -8.87
CA MET A 99 9.75 -6.35 -9.00
C MET A 99 10.44 -6.83 -10.28
N PHE A 100 10.31 -6.09 -11.37
CA PHE A 100 10.96 -6.42 -12.64
C PHE A 100 12.42 -5.99 -12.71
N GLY A 101 12.83 -4.97 -11.96
CA GLY A 101 14.22 -4.52 -11.90
C GLY A 101 15.15 -5.58 -11.31
N ASN A 102 14.69 -6.34 -10.32
CA ASN A 102 15.48 -7.39 -9.69
C ASN A 102 15.67 -8.64 -10.55
N ILE A 103 14.82 -8.87 -11.54
CA ILE A 103 14.94 -9.99 -12.49
C ILE A 103 16.12 -9.76 -13.44
N ILE A 104 16.36 -8.51 -13.84
CA ILE A 104 17.43 -8.15 -14.80
C ILE A 104 18.81 -8.22 -14.13
N PHE A 105 18.91 -7.98 -12.82
CA PHE A 105 20.17 -7.99 -12.06
C PHE A 105 20.44 -9.30 -11.27
N GLY A 106 19.81 -10.41 -11.64
CA GLY A 106 20.15 -11.74 -11.11
C GLY A 106 19.26 -12.20 -9.93
N GLY A 107 18.09 -11.62 -9.75
CA GLY A 107 17.23 -11.89 -8.61
C GLY A 107 15.96 -12.71 -8.85
N GLY A 108 16.00 -13.78 -9.64
CA GLY A 108 14.85 -14.68 -9.80
C GLY A 108 14.28 -15.21 -8.48
N ILE A 109 15.14 -15.44 -7.49
CA ILE A 109 14.74 -15.87 -6.14
C ILE A 109 14.02 -14.74 -5.39
N GLY A 110 14.47 -13.49 -5.52
CA GLY A 110 13.81 -12.32 -4.88
C GLY A 110 12.41 -12.09 -5.41
N ALA A 111 12.20 -12.24 -6.72
CA ALA A 111 10.88 -12.09 -7.34
C ALA A 111 9.88 -13.15 -6.86
N ILE A 112 10.33 -14.39 -6.63
CA ILE A 112 9.47 -15.48 -6.12
C ILE A 112 9.04 -15.19 -4.67
N ILE A 113 9.94 -14.70 -3.83
CA ILE A 113 9.63 -14.36 -2.43
C ILE A 113 8.66 -13.19 -2.37
N ASP A 114 8.88 -12.15 -3.18
CA ASP A 114 7.99 -10.98 -3.24
C ASP A 114 6.60 -11.34 -3.73
N HIS A 115 6.49 -12.25 -4.70
CA HIS A 115 5.22 -12.75 -5.17
C HIS A 115 4.47 -13.54 -4.08
N SER A 116 5.14 -14.43 -3.37
CA SER A 116 4.52 -15.25 -2.33
C SER A 116 4.06 -14.46 -1.11
N LYS A 117 4.81 -13.40 -0.74
CA LYS A 117 4.47 -12.50 0.37
C LYS A 117 3.52 -11.39 -0.03
N GLY A 118 3.30 -11.14 -1.32
CA GLY A 118 2.50 -10.04 -1.82
C GLY A 118 3.22 -8.67 -1.78
N THR A 119 4.46 -8.61 -1.29
CA THR A 119 5.22 -7.35 -1.16
C THR A 119 5.58 -6.72 -2.51
N GLY A 120 5.60 -7.53 -3.57
CA GLY A 120 5.80 -7.07 -4.95
C GLY A 120 4.56 -6.44 -5.60
N TYR A 121 3.46 -6.28 -4.87
CA TYR A 121 2.19 -5.76 -5.40
C TYR A 121 1.73 -4.53 -4.63
N ASN A 122 0.98 -3.66 -5.32
CA ASN A 122 0.43 -2.46 -4.72
C ASN A 122 -0.99 -2.21 -5.19
N TYR A 123 -1.81 -1.69 -4.30
CA TYR A 123 -3.13 -1.15 -4.59
C TYR A 123 -3.07 0.35 -4.90
N PRO A 124 -4.12 0.94 -5.49
CA PRO A 124 -4.32 2.39 -5.50
C PRO A 124 -4.29 2.96 -4.07
N ASN A 125 -3.67 4.12 -3.89
CA ASN A 125 -3.56 4.72 -2.57
C ASN A 125 -4.88 5.34 -2.08
N THR A 126 -5.77 5.70 -3.01
CA THR A 126 -7.07 6.29 -2.72
C THR A 126 -8.17 5.42 -3.31
N LEU A 127 -9.17 5.13 -2.50
CA LEU A 127 -10.30 4.26 -2.80
C LEU A 127 -11.62 5.06 -2.64
N PRO A 128 -12.03 5.82 -3.69
CA PRO A 128 -13.26 6.60 -3.67
C PRO A 128 -14.45 5.68 -3.97
N VAL A 129 -15.19 5.31 -2.94
CA VAL A 129 -16.38 4.47 -3.06
C VAL A 129 -17.60 5.37 -3.33
N LYS A 130 -18.31 5.11 -4.41
CA LYS A 130 -19.55 5.80 -4.73
C LYS A 130 -20.75 4.96 -4.30
N MET A 131 -21.56 5.53 -3.42
CA MET A 131 -22.74 4.83 -2.91
C MET A 131 -23.72 4.53 -4.03
N GLY A 132 -24.20 3.29 -4.09
CA GLY A 132 -25.10 2.80 -5.14
C GLY A 132 -24.42 2.49 -6.48
N GLN A 133 -23.08 2.51 -6.53
CA GLN A 133 -22.33 2.20 -7.74
C GLN A 133 -21.25 1.16 -7.47
N SER A 134 -20.88 0.45 -8.53
CA SER A 134 -19.72 -0.42 -8.54
C SER A 134 -18.58 0.25 -9.33
N VAL A 135 -17.47 0.53 -8.67
CA VAL A 135 -16.33 1.27 -9.24
C VAL A 135 -15.12 0.36 -9.32
N VAL A 136 -14.36 0.46 -10.40
CA VAL A 136 -13.06 -0.19 -10.54
C VAL A 136 -11.97 0.88 -10.57
N VAL A 137 -10.97 0.74 -9.72
CA VAL A 137 -9.84 1.70 -9.64
C VAL A 137 -8.53 0.96 -9.89
N ASP A 138 -7.75 1.49 -10.82
CA ASP A 138 -6.41 1.03 -11.15
C ASP A 138 -5.39 2.13 -10.87
N ARG A 139 -4.17 1.78 -10.46
CA ARG A 139 -3.09 2.77 -10.26
C ARG A 139 -2.70 3.55 -11.51
N GLY A 140 -2.90 2.95 -12.69
CA GLY A 140 -2.61 3.56 -13.99
C GLY A 140 -3.65 4.58 -14.44
N ASP A 141 -4.85 4.50 -13.90
CA ASP A 141 -5.96 5.35 -14.32
C ASP A 141 -6.11 6.53 -13.37
N LYS A 142 -5.90 7.72 -13.89
CA LYS A 142 -6.24 8.96 -13.19
C LYS A 142 -7.76 9.15 -13.03
N GLN A 143 -8.56 8.15 -13.43
CA GLN A 143 -10.01 8.24 -13.50
C GLN A 143 -10.67 6.91 -13.14
N ALA A 144 -11.52 6.95 -12.11
CA ALA A 144 -12.41 5.84 -11.80
C ALA A 144 -13.41 5.67 -12.95
N THR A 145 -13.32 4.55 -13.65
CA THR A 145 -14.32 4.22 -14.67
C THR A 145 -15.48 3.50 -13.99
N PRO A 146 -16.73 4.00 -14.09
CA PRO A 146 -17.88 3.25 -13.60
C PRO A 146 -18.04 1.99 -14.43
N SER A 147 -17.91 0.83 -13.79
CA SER A 147 -18.23 -0.45 -14.42
C SER A 147 -19.76 -0.59 -14.48
N ALA A 148 -20.32 -0.32 -15.63
CA ALA A 148 -21.72 -0.64 -15.91
C ALA A 148 -21.82 -2.15 -16.17
N LYS A 149 -21.97 -2.96 -15.12
CA LYS A 149 -22.60 -4.27 -15.22
C LYS A 149 -22.93 -4.85 -13.87
N ALA A 150 -24.15 -4.62 -13.42
CA ALA A 150 -24.87 -5.52 -12.54
C ALA A 150 -26.37 -5.34 -12.80
N ALA A 151 -26.84 -6.01 -13.86
CA ALA A 151 -28.26 -6.30 -14.04
C ALA A 151 -28.35 -7.52 -14.96
N GLU A 152 -28.41 -8.71 -14.38
CA GLU A 152 -29.26 -9.84 -14.80
C GLU A 152 -29.22 -10.91 -13.71
#